data_868d60ba7b673c3c9a92d41d70c68a28
#
_entry.id   868d60ba7b673c3c9a92d41d70c68a28
#
_cell.length_a   1.000
_cell.length_b   1.000
_cell.length_c   1.000
_cell.angle_alpha   90.00
_cell.angle_beta   90.00
_cell.angle_gamma   90.00
#
_symmetry.space_group_name_H-M   'P 1'
#
loop_
_entity.id
_entity.type
_entity.pdbx_description
1 polymer ?
#
loop_
_entity_poly.entity_id
_entity_poly.type
_entity_poly.pdbx_seq_one_letter_code
_entity_poly.pdbx_strand_id
1 'polypeptide(L)'
;MKRWAYTIWIIMGAVMLFHSCSETLVYDKYEHTPIAGWEKNDILSFDIPPLKTSGTYEQQLGLRVTGVYPFMGLTLIVNQSIFPKGKLQGMEKTEKSDTIQCDLIDKSGATKGQGISYYQYNFPINAYRFASGDSIHITVKHNMKREILPGISDIGIKMNRIGE
;
A
#
# COMPACT_ATOMS: atom_id res chain seq x y z
N MET A 1 -22.82 50.57 -7.40
CA MET A 1 -22.37 49.64 -8.44
C MET A 1 -20.98 49.04 -8.16
N LYS A 2 -20.00 49.70 -7.54
CA LYS A 2 -18.67 49.15 -7.23
C LYS A 2 -18.64 48.01 -6.21
N ARG A 3 -19.55 48.00 -5.23
CA ARG A 3 -19.56 46.97 -4.18
C ARG A 3 -19.99 45.58 -4.68
N TRP A 4 -20.81 45.49 -5.71
CA TRP A 4 -21.25 44.25 -6.33
C TRP A 4 -20.15 43.57 -7.15
N ALA A 5 -19.26 44.33 -7.74
CA ALA A 5 -18.11 43.80 -8.47
C ALA A 5 -17.12 43.10 -7.54
N TYR A 6 -16.88 43.62 -6.33
CA TYR A 6 -15.98 42.97 -5.34
C TYR A 6 -16.55 41.67 -4.80
N THR A 7 -17.87 41.57 -4.57
CA THR A 7 -18.49 40.32 -4.13
C THR A 7 -18.41 39.22 -5.19
N ILE A 8 -18.55 39.56 -6.47
CA ILE A 8 -18.41 38.59 -7.57
C ILE A 8 -16.97 38.09 -7.67
N TRP A 9 -15.96 38.96 -7.50
CA TRP A 9 -14.55 38.59 -7.50
C TRP A 9 -14.15 37.70 -6.32
N ILE A 10 -14.71 37.92 -5.14
CA ILE A 10 -14.47 37.11 -3.95
C ILE A 10 -15.10 35.72 -4.11
N ILE A 11 -16.33 35.65 -4.67
CA ILE A 11 -17.01 34.38 -4.94
C ILE A 11 -16.27 33.59 -6.02
N MET A 12 -15.79 34.24 -7.07
CA MET A 12 -15.03 33.57 -8.14
C MET A 12 -13.65 33.10 -7.67
N GLY A 13 -13.00 33.80 -6.74
CA GLY A 13 -11.76 33.40 -6.10
C GLY A 13 -11.95 32.20 -5.15
N ALA A 14 -13.08 32.11 -4.45
CA ALA A 14 -13.38 31.00 -3.55
C ALA A 14 -13.68 29.68 -4.28
N VAL A 15 -14.22 29.71 -5.49
CA VAL A 15 -14.52 28.51 -6.29
C VAL A 15 -13.25 27.84 -6.84
N MET A 16 -12.14 28.57 -6.98
CA MET A 16 -10.87 28.01 -7.46
C MET A 16 -10.11 27.18 -6.43
N LEU A 17 -10.53 27.18 -5.16
CA LEU A 17 -9.81 26.47 -4.08
C LEU A 17 -10.25 25.01 -3.89
N PHE A 18 -11.23 24.50 -4.63
CA PHE A 18 -11.76 23.14 -4.47
C PHE A 18 -11.22 22.13 -5.49
N HIS A 19 -10.13 22.42 -6.20
CA HIS A 19 -9.41 21.37 -6.93
C HIS A 19 -8.55 20.55 -5.95
N SER A 20 -9.22 19.84 -5.03
CA SER A 20 -8.59 18.76 -4.29
C SER A 20 -8.39 17.60 -5.26
N CYS A 21 -7.15 17.31 -5.60
CA CYS A 21 -6.77 16.05 -6.24
C CYS A 21 -7.02 14.94 -5.22
N SER A 22 -8.22 14.35 -5.19
CA SER A 22 -8.55 13.28 -4.27
C SER A 22 -7.98 11.98 -4.84
N GLU A 23 -6.89 11.50 -4.25
CA GLU A 23 -6.53 10.09 -4.37
C GLU A 23 -7.74 9.25 -3.96
N THR A 24 -8.24 8.41 -4.85
CA THR A 24 -9.37 7.55 -4.55
C THR A 24 -8.85 6.25 -3.98
N LEU A 25 -9.05 6.04 -2.68
CA LEU A 25 -8.77 4.77 -2.01
C LEU A 25 -9.64 3.67 -2.61
N VAL A 26 -8.99 2.60 -3.09
CA VAL A 26 -9.64 1.46 -3.74
C VAL A 26 -9.55 0.20 -2.89
N TYR A 27 -8.43 0.04 -2.19
CA TYR A 27 -8.17 -1.12 -1.33
C TYR A 27 -7.31 -0.73 -0.15
N ASP A 28 -7.64 -1.22 1.04
CA ASP A 28 -6.83 -1.07 2.26
C ASP A 28 -7.18 -2.24 3.18
N LYS A 29 -6.26 -3.20 3.28
CA LYS A 29 -6.44 -4.39 4.10
C LYS A 29 -5.14 -4.78 4.77
N TYR A 30 -5.23 -5.21 6.02
CA TYR A 30 -4.14 -5.76 6.81
C TYR A 30 -4.42 -7.22 7.14
N GLU A 31 -3.37 -8.04 7.06
CA GLU A 31 -3.35 -9.42 7.53
C GLU A 31 -2.41 -9.52 8.73
N HIS A 32 -2.85 -10.27 9.75
CA HIS A 32 -2.09 -10.48 10.97
C HIS A 32 -1.05 -11.59 10.77
N THR A 33 0.12 -11.42 11.37
CA THR A 33 1.10 -12.51 11.49
C THR A 33 0.94 -13.21 12.83
N PRO A 34 1.39 -14.48 12.96
CA PRO A 34 1.33 -15.20 14.22
C PRO A 34 2.11 -14.48 15.34
N ILE A 35 1.55 -14.47 16.57
CA ILE A 35 2.20 -13.85 17.75
C ILE A 35 3.55 -14.52 18.06
N ALA A 36 3.68 -15.82 17.78
CA ALA A 36 4.93 -16.57 17.95
C ALA A 36 6.05 -16.13 17.01
N GLY A 37 5.71 -15.34 15.98
CA GLY A 37 6.59 -14.82 14.94
C GLY A 37 6.13 -15.23 13.55
N TRP A 38 6.49 -14.43 12.57
CA TRP A 38 6.18 -14.68 11.17
C TRP A 38 7.21 -15.62 10.56
N GLU A 39 6.77 -16.80 10.12
CA GLU A 39 7.63 -17.80 9.50
C GLU A 39 7.94 -17.43 8.03
N LYS A 40 9.13 -17.81 7.57
CA LYS A 40 9.61 -17.51 6.20
C LYS A 40 8.73 -18.11 5.10
N ASN A 41 8.10 -19.24 5.40
CA ASN A 41 7.21 -19.92 4.46
C ASN A 41 5.74 -19.50 4.60
N ASP A 42 5.41 -18.69 5.59
CA ASP A 42 4.07 -18.12 5.73
C ASP A 42 3.88 -17.00 4.72
N ILE A 43 2.99 -17.23 3.77
CA ILE A 43 2.67 -16.29 2.71
C ILE A 43 1.35 -15.59 3.06
N LEU A 44 1.40 -14.28 3.21
CA LEU A 44 0.21 -13.45 3.38
C LEU A 44 -0.39 -13.12 2.03
N SER A 45 -1.71 -13.22 1.91
CA SER A 45 -2.43 -13.07 0.63
C SER A 45 -3.49 -11.99 0.68
N PHE A 46 -3.57 -11.21 -0.38
CA PHE A 46 -4.50 -10.09 -0.54
C PHE A 46 -5.19 -10.20 -1.88
N ASP A 47 -6.52 -10.30 -1.86
CA ASP A 47 -7.35 -10.35 -3.07
C ASP A 47 -8.01 -9.00 -3.29
N ILE A 48 -7.61 -8.32 -4.36
CA ILE A 48 -8.21 -7.07 -4.80
C ILE A 48 -9.28 -7.41 -5.81
N PRO A 49 -10.56 -7.06 -5.53
CA PRO A 49 -11.67 -7.37 -6.41
C PRO A 49 -11.55 -6.61 -7.75
N PRO A 50 -12.35 -6.99 -8.76
CA PRO A 50 -12.31 -6.34 -10.07
C PRO A 50 -12.43 -4.83 -9.96
N LEU A 51 -11.45 -4.12 -10.54
CA LEU A 51 -11.36 -2.67 -10.51
C LEU A 51 -12.52 -2.04 -11.28
N LYS A 52 -13.14 -1.01 -10.73
CA LYS A 52 -14.30 -0.33 -11.34
C LYS A 52 -13.91 0.54 -12.53
N THR A 53 -12.73 1.13 -12.50
CA THR A 53 -12.26 2.11 -13.50
C THR A 53 -10.85 1.75 -13.97
N SER A 54 -10.53 2.08 -15.22
CA SER A 54 -9.16 2.04 -15.72
C SER A 54 -8.37 3.22 -15.15
N GLY A 55 -7.06 3.10 -15.07
CA GLY A 55 -6.20 4.19 -14.63
C GLY A 55 -4.88 3.74 -14.03
N THR A 56 -4.13 4.70 -13.51
CA THR A 56 -2.89 4.46 -12.78
C THR A 56 -3.20 4.34 -11.29
N TYR A 57 -2.67 3.30 -10.68
CA TYR A 57 -2.87 2.98 -9.27
C TYR A 57 -1.53 2.88 -8.56
N GLU A 58 -1.38 3.65 -7.49
CA GLU A 58 -0.26 3.55 -6.58
C GLU A 58 -0.55 2.47 -5.54
N GLN A 59 0.45 1.64 -5.29
CA GLN A 59 0.39 0.57 -4.30
C GLN A 59 1.40 0.84 -3.19
N GLN A 60 0.97 0.68 -1.96
CA GLN A 60 1.78 0.85 -0.75
C GLN A 60 1.68 -0.38 0.12
N LEU A 61 2.81 -0.75 0.72
CA LEU A 61 2.93 -1.75 1.75
C LEU A 61 2.81 -1.07 3.12
N GLY A 62 1.82 -1.46 3.89
CA GLY A 62 1.69 -1.12 5.29
C GLY A 62 2.40 -2.16 6.16
N LEU A 63 3.13 -1.72 7.18
CA LEU A 63 3.81 -2.59 8.12
C LEU A 63 3.56 -2.11 9.53
N ARG A 64 3.16 -3.02 10.43
CA ARG A 64 3.07 -2.77 11.86
C ARG A 64 4.04 -3.64 12.62
N VAL A 65 4.88 -3.00 13.43
CA VAL A 65 5.97 -3.65 14.16
C VAL A 65 5.87 -3.29 15.63
N THR A 66 6.09 -4.26 16.49
CA THR A 66 6.19 -4.04 17.94
C THR A 66 7.65 -3.76 18.35
N GLY A 67 7.85 -3.25 19.56
CA GLY A 67 9.19 -2.97 20.10
C GLY A 67 10.07 -4.22 20.31
N VAL A 68 9.55 -5.43 20.13
CA VAL A 68 10.34 -6.67 20.24
C VAL A 68 11.00 -7.10 18.92
N TYR A 69 10.74 -6.40 17.81
CA TYR A 69 11.42 -6.66 16.54
C TYR A 69 12.91 -6.24 16.64
N PRO A 70 13.86 -7.16 16.46
CA PRO A 70 15.25 -6.91 16.82
C PRO A 70 16.14 -6.36 15.70
N PHE A 71 15.60 -6.11 14.51
CA PHE A 71 16.39 -5.70 13.35
C PHE A 71 16.12 -4.26 12.93
N MET A 72 17.12 -3.63 12.31
CA MET A 72 17.03 -2.25 11.80
C MET A 72 16.21 -2.14 10.51
N GLY A 73 16.05 -3.23 9.79
CA GLY A 73 15.34 -3.28 8.53
C GLY A 73 14.66 -4.62 8.29
N LEU A 74 13.80 -4.65 7.28
CA LEU A 74 13.05 -5.83 6.84
C LEU A 74 13.06 -5.85 5.31
N THR A 75 13.34 -7.01 4.73
CA THR A 75 13.22 -7.23 3.29
C THR A 75 12.02 -8.08 3.00
N LEU A 76 11.12 -7.60 2.16
CA LEU A 76 9.90 -8.27 1.74
C LEU A 76 9.90 -8.51 0.24
N ILE A 77 9.31 -9.64 -0.17
CA ILE A 77 9.00 -9.94 -1.58
C ILE A 77 7.49 -9.83 -1.73
N VAL A 78 7.08 -8.99 -2.67
CA VAL A 78 5.68 -8.78 -3.05
C VAL A 78 5.49 -9.32 -4.45
N ASN A 79 4.73 -10.40 -4.60
CA ASN A 79 4.36 -10.95 -5.90
C ASN A 79 2.92 -10.60 -6.22
N GLN A 80 2.66 -10.24 -7.48
CA GLN A 80 1.35 -9.84 -7.95
C GLN A 80 0.97 -10.67 -9.16
N SER A 81 -0.21 -11.27 -9.13
CA SER A 81 -0.85 -11.91 -10.29
C SER A 81 -2.07 -11.07 -10.70
N ILE A 82 -2.04 -10.54 -11.92
CA ILE A 82 -3.07 -9.67 -12.47
C ILE A 82 -3.91 -10.50 -13.45
N PHE A 83 -5.21 -10.56 -13.19
CA PHE A 83 -6.19 -11.31 -14.01
C PHE A 83 -7.05 -10.32 -14.78
N PRO A 84 -6.93 -10.27 -16.13
CA PRO A 84 -7.77 -9.44 -16.98
C PRO A 84 -9.24 -9.81 -16.88
N LYS A 85 -10.12 -8.83 -17.13
CA LYS A 85 -11.58 -9.00 -17.11
C LYS A 85 -12.04 -10.22 -17.92
N GLY A 86 -12.89 -11.06 -17.31
CA GLY A 86 -13.51 -12.21 -17.97
C GLY A 86 -12.63 -13.44 -18.12
N LYS A 87 -11.42 -13.44 -17.55
CA LYS A 87 -10.53 -14.62 -17.51
C LYS A 87 -10.54 -15.23 -16.10
N LEU A 88 -10.75 -16.55 -16.04
CA LEU A 88 -10.72 -17.32 -14.81
C LEU A 88 -9.26 -17.51 -14.33
N GLN A 89 -9.08 -17.73 -13.02
CA GLN A 89 -7.79 -18.17 -12.46
C GLN A 89 -7.30 -19.41 -13.21
N GLY A 90 -6.10 -19.30 -13.83
CA GLY A 90 -5.50 -20.38 -14.64
C GLY A 90 -5.33 -20.05 -16.13
N MET A 91 -5.97 -19.00 -16.63
CA MET A 91 -5.72 -18.45 -17.97
C MET A 91 -4.76 -17.25 -17.86
N GLU A 92 -4.25 -16.79 -19.00
CA GLU A 92 -3.29 -15.69 -19.18
C GLU A 92 -3.32 -14.63 -18.06
N LYS A 93 -2.35 -14.70 -17.15
CA LYS A 93 -2.12 -13.74 -16.07
C LYS A 93 -0.81 -13.01 -16.30
N THR A 94 -0.75 -11.75 -15.90
CA THR A 94 0.51 -11.02 -15.85
C THR A 94 1.08 -11.13 -14.43
N GLU A 95 2.33 -11.55 -14.32
CA GLU A 95 3.02 -11.64 -13.02
C GLU A 95 4.03 -10.50 -12.87
N LYS A 96 4.09 -9.94 -11.68
CA LYS A 96 5.08 -8.94 -11.25
C LYS A 96 5.63 -9.33 -9.90
N SER A 97 6.90 -9.01 -9.67
CA SER A 97 7.58 -9.27 -8.40
C SER A 97 8.42 -8.06 -8.03
N ASP A 98 8.19 -7.53 -6.84
CA ASP A 98 8.92 -6.39 -6.28
C ASP A 98 9.59 -6.81 -4.98
N THR A 99 10.84 -6.35 -4.76
CA THR A 99 11.55 -6.52 -3.49
C THR A 99 11.59 -5.19 -2.77
N ILE A 100 10.96 -5.14 -1.60
CA ILE A 100 10.82 -3.92 -0.79
C ILE A 100 11.83 -3.98 0.37
N GLN A 101 12.71 -2.99 0.42
CA GLN A 101 13.62 -2.76 1.53
C GLN A 101 12.97 -1.79 2.53
N CYS A 102 12.62 -2.28 3.70
CA CYS A 102 11.95 -1.51 4.74
C CYS A 102 12.98 -1.08 5.78
N ASP A 103 13.40 0.18 5.75
CA ASP A 103 14.29 0.77 6.76
C ASP A 103 13.45 1.24 7.96
N LEU A 104 13.54 0.54 9.09
CA LEU A 104 12.70 0.76 10.27
C LEU A 104 13.34 1.68 11.29
N ILE A 105 14.66 1.68 11.36
CA ILE A 105 15.46 2.46 12.33
C ILE A 105 16.46 3.30 11.55
N ASP A 106 16.69 4.52 11.97
CA ASP A 106 17.69 5.40 11.37
C ASP A 106 19.11 5.13 11.94
N LYS A 107 20.09 5.87 11.43
CA LYS A 107 21.50 5.74 11.86
C LYS A 107 21.74 6.14 13.32
N SER A 108 20.83 6.89 13.92
CA SER A 108 20.89 7.30 15.35
C SER A 108 20.25 6.27 16.28
N GLY A 109 19.60 5.24 15.72
CA GLY A 109 18.84 4.24 16.47
C GLY A 109 17.38 4.65 16.74
N ALA A 110 16.91 5.77 16.19
CA ALA A 110 15.53 6.20 16.33
C ALA A 110 14.63 5.48 15.32
N THR A 111 13.42 5.09 15.77
CA THR A 111 12.41 4.51 14.88
C THR A 111 11.92 5.53 13.86
N LYS A 112 11.78 5.10 12.61
CA LYS A 112 11.13 5.89 11.54
C LYS A 112 9.61 5.73 11.52
N GLY A 113 9.08 4.76 12.27
CA GLY A 113 7.66 4.49 12.36
C GLY A 113 6.92 5.44 13.29
N GLN A 114 5.62 5.54 13.10
CA GLN A 114 4.72 6.34 13.92
C GLN A 114 3.96 5.44 14.90
N GLY A 115 3.93 5.82 16.17
CA GLY A 115 3.20 5.08 17.19
C GLY A 115 3.94 4.99 18.51
N ILE A 116 3.37 4.25 19.47
CA ILE A 116 3.92 4.07 20.83
C ILE A 116 4.16 2.57 21.10
N SER A 117 3.12 1.75 21.09
CA SER A 117 3.20 0.29 21.33
C SER A 117 3.41 -0.49 20.03
N TYR A 118 2.86 0.02 18.95
CA TYR A 118 3.04 -0.45 17.59
C TYR A 118 3.56 0.70 16.75
N TYR A 119 4.55 0.42 15.92
CA TYR A 119 5.09 1.38 14.97
C TYR A 119 4.55 1.08 13.59
N GLN A 120 3.84 2.03 13.04
CA GLN A 120 3.27 1.97 11.69
C GLN A 120 4.26 2.57 10.69
N TYR A 121 4.48 1.83 9.60
CA TYR A 121 5.29 2.24 8.46
C TYR A 121 4.48 2.08 7.18
N ASN A 122 4.78 2.92 6.19
CA ASN A 122 4.24 2.79 4.84
C ASN A 122 5.39 2.89 3.84
N PHE A 123 5.49 1.91 2.96
CA PHE A 123 6.52 1.85 1.94
C PHE A 123 5.86 1.80 0.56
N PRO A 124 6.34 2.58 -0.43
CA PRO A 124 5.85 2.45 -1.79
C PRO A 124 6.25 1.09 -2.34
N ILE A 125 5.32 0.41 -3.02
CA ILE A 125 5.61 -0.76 -3.82
C ILE A 125 5.92 -0.29 -5.24
N ASN A 126 4.89 0.14 -5.97
CA ASN A 126 5.01 0.66 -7.32
C ASN A 126 3.69 1.35 -7.73
N ALA A 127 3.72 1.99 -8.91
CA ALA A 127 2.52 2.50 -9.57
C ALA A 127 2.35 1.76 -10.90
N TYR A 128 1.18 1.16 -11.10
CA TYR A 128 0.85 0.39 -12.29
C TYR A 128 -0.43 0.87 -12.94
N ARG A 129 -0.50 0.72 -14.27
CA ARG A 129 -1.72 0.95 -15.03
C ARG A 129 -2.53 -0.35 -15.09
N PHE A 130 -3.79 -0.28 -14.69
CA PHE A 130 -4.75 -1.39 -14.75
C PHE A 130 -5.98 -1.00 -15.59
N ALA A 131 -6.61 -1.99 -16.17
CA ALA A 131 -7.87 -1.82 -16.88
C ALA A 131 -9.07 -2.02 -15.93
N SER A 132 -10.22 -1.47 -16.32
CA SER A 132 -11.48 -1.75 -15.63
C SER A 132 -11.83 -3.23 -15.75
N GLY A 133 -12.12 -3.86 -14.62
CA GLY A 133 -12.43 -5.28 -14.52
C GLY A 133 -11.24 -6.19 -14.25
N ASP A 134 -9.99 -5.66 -14.21
CA ASP A 134 -8.84 -6.41 -13.75
C ASP A 134 -8.97 -6.70 -12.24
N SER A 135 -8.69 -7.92 -11.83
CA SER A 135 -8.52 -8.31 -10.43
C SER A 135 -7.07 -8.66 -10.16
N ILE A 136 -6.63 -8.46 -8.91
CA ILE A 136 -5.22 -8.61 -8.56
C ILE A 136 -5.12 -9.47 -7.31
N HIS A 137 -4.29 -10.52 -7.38
CA HIS A 137 -3.90 -11.32 -6.24
C HIS A 137 -2.47 -10.96 -5.86
N ILE A 138 -2.28 -10.46 -4.64
CA ILE A 138 -0.96 -10.08 -4.11
C ILE A 138 -0.57 -11.04 -3.01
N THR A 139 0.66 -11.52 -3.06
CA THR A 139 1.26 -12.30 -1.98
C THR A 139 2.49 -11.60 -1.44
N VAL A 140 2.66 -11.65 -0.12
CA VAL A 140 3.80 -11.04 0.58
C VAL A 140 4.47 -12.07 1.47
N LYS A 141 5.80 -12.16 1.37
CA LYS A 141 6.64 -12.97 2.26
C LYS A 141 7.91 -12.21 2.64
N HIS A 142 8.50 -12.53 3.78
CA HIS A 142 9.79 -11.94 4.13
C HIS A 142 10.96 -12.69 3.46
N ASN A 143 12.02 -11.94 3.16
CA ASN A 143 13.26 -12.48 2.59
C ASN A 143 14.45 -12.24 3.54
N MET A 144 14.24 -12.48 4.81
CA MET A 144 15.28 -12.39 5.83
C MET A 144 16.04 -13.71 5.95
N LYS A 145 17.27 -13.65 6.49
CA LYS A 145 18.06 -14.87 6.78
C LYS A 145 17.45 -15.72 7.89
N ARG A 146 16.78 -15.06 8.85
CA ARG A 146 16.13 -15.74 9.98
C ARG A 146 14.81 -16.38 9.53
N GLU A 147 14.56 -17.61 10.01
CA GLU A 147 13.36 -18.37 9.65
C GLU A 147 12.08 -17.79 10.28
N ILE A 148 12.15 -17.32 11.53
CA ILE A 148 11.01 -16.78 12.27
C ILE A 148 11.33 -15.34 12.69
N LEU A 149 10.48 -14.39 12.34
CA LEU A 149 10.60 -12.98 12.69
C LEU A 149 9.64 -12.64 13.83
N PRO A 150 10.14 -12.40 15.05
CA PRO A 150 9.29 -11.90 16.12
C PRO A 150 8.96 -10.42 15.91
N GLY A 151 7.82 -9.97 16.42
CA GLY A 151 7.51 -8.57 16.51
C GLY A 151 6.95 -7.90 15.25
N ILE A 152 6.82 -8.62 14.13
CA ILE A 152 5.93 -8.20 13.05
C ILE A 152 4.51 -8.50 13.51
N SER A 153 3.63 -7.52 13.48
CA SER A 153 2.22 -7.68 13.90
C SER A 153 1.30 -7.81 12.69
N ASP A 154 1.46 -6.93 11.73
CA ASP A 154 0.58 -6.87 10.57
C ASP A 154 1.34 -6.44 9.32
N ILE A 155 0.94 -7.00 8.21
CA ILE A 155 1.29 -6.53 6.87
C ILE A 155 0.01 -6.07 6.18
N GLY A 156 0.07 -4.92 5.51
CA GLY A 156 -1.07 -4.37 4.78
C GLY A 156 -0.73 -4.04 3.34
N ILE A 157 -1.75 -4.07 2.50
CA ILE A 157 -1.70 -3.54 1.15
C ILE A 157 -2.74 -2.43 1.02
N LYS A 158 -2.27 -1.28 0.59
CA LYS A 158 -3.09 -0.11 0.27
C LYS A 158 -2.94 0.21 -1.21
N MET A 159 -4.05 0.54 -1.87
CA MET A 159 -4.07 0.88 -3.28
C MET A 159 -4.94 2.10 -3.52
N ASN A 160 -4.36 3.14 -4.09
CA ASN A 160 -5.01 4.38 -4.44
C ASN A 160 -5.00 4.59 -5.95
N ARG A 161 -6.11 5.04 -6.54
CA ARG A 161 -6.13 5.52 -7.91
C ARG A 161 -5.60 6.95 -7.94
N ILE A 162 -4.56 7.21 -8.73
CA ILE A 162 -3.85 8.49 -8.80
C ILE A 162 -3.99 9.21 -10.15
N GLY A 163 -4.52 8.54 -11.18
CA GLY A 163 -4.67 9.13 -12.52
C GLY A 163 -5.42 8.24 -13.50
N GLU A 164 -5.64 8.76 -14.72
CA GLU A 164 -6.19 8.05 -15.87
C GLU A 164 -5.13 7.23 -16.62
#